data_bae6ca1f2710e6913d9544c81e630858
#
_entry.id   bae6ca1f2710e6913d9544c81e630858
#
_cell.length_a   1.000
_cell.length_b   1.000
_cell.length_c   1.000
_cell.angle_alpha   90.00
_cell.angle_beta   90.00
_cell.angle_gamma   90.00
#
_symmetry.space_group_name_H-M   'P 1'
#
loop_
_entity.id
_entity.type
_entity.pdbx_description
1 polymer ?
#
loop_
_entity_poly.entity_id
_entity_poly.type
_entity_poly.pdbx_seq_one_letter_code
_entity_poly.pdbx_strand_id
1 'polypeptide(L)'
;MIKNISELNIVRIGSDITYSSLKKIGAGILESFRDFIKEVNFSHHDSPVVESVDAQLLTMILDEEYSGHTLGITDADLKTEDEDEFYNSILGGKNPKNDVAVVSTNKLTPEKIDSDREYDLFIERTLKVSLHEVGHNFGLTDHASYQPVQGGLLCPMSRGEFNKFGYRGYVKVIVDGRGRNFCDECVHFLRSFYASGQSAKKFMKDALVPSTH
;
A
#
# COMPACT_ATOMS: atom_id res chain seq x y z
N MET A 1 -6.18 -28.39 1.00
CA MET A 1 -4.86 -27.80 1.28
C MET A 1 -4.83 -26.46 0.57
N ILE A 2 -4.94 -25.35 1.32
CA ILE A 2 -4.83 -23.99 0.76
C ILE A 2 -3.36 -23.84 0.34
N LYS A 3 -3.10 -23.98 -0.96
CA LYS A 3 -1.83 -23.59 -1.57
C LYS A 3 -1.85 -22.07 -1.73
N ASN A 4 -0.79 -21.46 -1.38
CA ASN A 4 -0.38 -20.07 -1.62
C ASN A 4 -0.73 -19.09 -0.48
N ILE A 5 -0.04 -19.27 0.61
CA ILE A 5 0.25 -18.17 1.47
C ILE A 5 1.40 -17.43 0.79
N SER A 6 1.12 -16.22 0.37
CA SER A 6 2.05 -15.39 -0.36
C SER A 6 3.18 -14.90 0.52
N GLU A 7 4.35 -14.80 -0.05
CA GLU A 7 5.46 -14.02 0.49
C GLU A 7 5.33 -12.58 0.00
N LEU A 8 5.73 -11.62 0.83
CA LEU A 8 5.80 -10.22 0.47
C LEU A 8 7.25 -9.74 0.58
N ASN A 9 7.79 -9.22 -0.48
CA ASN A 9 9.06 -8.53 -0.47
C ASN A 9 8.82 -7.05 -0.11
N ILE A 10 9.50 -6.56 0.93
CA ILE A 10 9.54 -5.12 1.25
C ILE A 10 10.90 -4.59 0.91
N VAL A 11 10.94 -3.69 -0.07
CA VAL A 11 12.16 -3.13 -0.63
C VAL A 11 12.32 -1.69 -0.17
N ARG A 12 13.38 -1.39 0.56
CA ARG A 12 13.76 -0.03 0.89
C ARG A 12 14.45 0.63 -0.29
N ILE A 13 13.98 1.81 -0.69
CA ILE A 13 14.55 2.62 -1.76
C ILE A 13 14.87 4.00 -1.17
N GLY A 14 16.15 4.36 -1.11
CA GLY A 14 16.59 5.57 -0.40
C GLY A 14 16.96 5.32 1.06
N SER A 15 17.05 6.37 1.88
CA SER A 15 17.70 6.32 3.19
C SER A 15 16.84 6.72 4.40
N ASP A 16 15.72 7.41 4.22
CA ASP A 16 14.95 8.02 5.32
C ASP A 16 14.31 7.00 6.27
N ILE A 17 14.00 5.81 5.78
CA ILE A 17 13.49 4.73 6.63
C ILE A 17 14.64 3.84 7.09
N THR A 18 14.79 3.73 8.41
CA THR A 18 15.75 2.79 9.00
C THR A 18 15.29 1.33 8.80
N TYR A 19 16.22 0.41 8.84
CA TYR A 19 15.89 -1.03 8.77
C TYR A 19 14.98 -1.48 9.93
N SER A 20 15.16 -0.89 11.11
CA SER A 20 14.28 -1.13 12.27
C SER A 20 12.85 -0.71 12.00
N SER A 21 12.66 0.45 11.36
CA SER A 21 11.32 0.95 10.99
C SER A 21 10.68 0.11 9.91
N LEU A 22 11.47 -0.31 8.92
CA LEU A 22 11.01 -1.22 7.89
C LEU A 22 10.48 -2.53 8.49
N LYS A 23 11.17 -3.08 9.49
CA LYS A 23 10.70 -4.25 10.24
C LYS A 23 9.40 -3.99 11.01
N LYS A 24 9.22 -2.80 11.63
CA LYS A 24 7.97 -2.42 12.30
C LYS A 24 6.82 -2.38 11.29
N ILE A 25 7.03 -1.80 10.12
CA ILE A 25 6.04 -1.75 9.03
C ILE A 25 5.70 -3.17 8.55
N GLY A 26 6.70 -3.99 8.28
CA GLY A 26 6.50 -5.37 7.84
C GLY A 26 5.76 -6.22 8.86
N ALA A 27 6.05 -6.06 10.16
CA ALA A 27 5.32 -6.73 11.22
C ALA A 27 3.84 -6.31 11.26
N GLY A 28 3.54 -5.01 11.09
CA GLY A 28 2.17 -4.50 11.01
C GLY A 28 1.42 -5.02 9.78
N ILE A 29 2.08 -5.14 8.63
CA ILE A 29 1.50 -5.73 7.43
C ILE A 29 1.21 -7.22 7.67
N LEU A 30 2.17 -7.97 8.22
CA LEU A 30 1.99 -9.38 8.53
C LEU A 30 0.84 -9.63 9.51
N GLU A 31 0.67 -8.77 10.52
CA GLU A 31 -0.45 -8.83 11.46
C GLU A 31 -1.79 -8.61 10.75
N SER A 32 -1.88 -7.59 9.89
CA SER A 32 -3.11 -7.23 9.17
C SER A 32 -3.51 -8.27 8.11
N PHE A 33 -2.52 -8.92 7.49
CA PHE A 33 -2.69 -9.96 6.45
C PHE A 33 -2.36 -11.37 6.96
N ARG A 34 -2.40 -11.63 8.28
CA ARG A 34 -1.94 -12.88 8.91
C ARG A 34 -2.51 -14.18 8.32
N ASP A 35 -3.72 -14.11 7.74
CA ASP A 35 -4.37 -15.25 7.10
C ASP A 35 -3.90 -15.43 5.65
N PHE A 36 -3.16 -14.45 5.08
CA PHE A 36 -2.85 -14.36 3.66
C PHE A 36 -1.35 -14.24 3.36
N ILE A 37 -0.57 -13.62 4.25
CA ILE A 37 0.89 -13.50 4.12
C ILE A 37 1.56 -14.32 5.21
N LYS A 38 2.47 -15.22 4.83
CA LYS A 38 3.26 -16.04 5.77
C LYS A 38 4.56 -15.38 6.16
N GLU A 39 5.19 -14.75 5.22
CA GLU A 39 6.56 -14.26 5.36
C GLU A 39 6.72 -12.92 4.70
N VAL A 40 7.51 -12.08 5.35
CA VAL A 40 7.93 -10.79 4.82
C VAL A 40 9.44 -10.80 4.69
N ASN A 41 9.93 -10.65 3.47
CA ASN A 41 11.33 -10.54 3.13
C ASN A 41 11.72 -9.07 3.04
N PHE A 42 12.91 -8.71 3.47
CA PHE A 42 13.40 -7.35 3.45
C PHE A 42 14.64 -7.23 2.57
N SER A 43 14.64 -6.28 1.68
CA SER A 43 15.78 -5.97 0.82
C SER A 43 15.99 -4.46 0.69
N HIS A 44 17.06 -4.08 0.02
CA HIS A 44 17.41 -2.71 -0.29
C HIS A 44 17.72 -2.63 -1.78
N HIS A 45 17.16 -1.62 -2.42
CA HIS A 45 17.47 -1.27 -3.80
C HIS A 45 18.35 -0.01 -3.80
N ASP A 46 19.54 -0.12 -4.36
CA ASP A 46 20.46 0.99 -4.51
C ASP A 46 20.00 1.87 -5.67
N SER A 47 19.20 2.86 -5.37
CA SER A 47 18.81 3.91 -6.31
C SER A 47 19.50 5.20 -5.96
N PRO A 48 19.94 6.01 -6.95
CA PRO A 48 20.42 7.35 -6.65
C PRO A 48 19.31 8.14 -5.92
N VAL A 49 19.70 8.94 -4.94
CA VAL A 49 18.78 9.84 -4.24
C VAL A 49 18.25 10.84 -5.27
N VAL A 50 16.93 10.79 -5.49
CA VAL A 50 16.21 11.69 -6.39
C VAL A 50 15.07 12.35 -5.64
N GLU A 51 14.77 13.61 -5.97
CA GLU A 51 13.65 14.32 -5.34
C GLU A 51 12.31 13.72 -5.72
N SER A 52 12.18 13.24 -6.95
CA SER A 52 10.94 12.63 -7.43
C SER A 52 11.21 11.53 -8.44
N VAL A 53 10.30 10.55 -8.48
CA VAL A 53 10.36 9.42 -9.41
C VAL A 53 8.95 9.09 -9.92
N ASP A 54 8.87 8.66 -11.16
CA ASP A 54 7.62 8.14 -11.72
C ASP A 54 7.27 6.81 -11.05
N ALA A 55 6.05 6.74 -10.52
CA ALA A 55 5.59 5.58 -9.76
C ALA A 55 5.48 4.32 -10.63
N GLN A 56 5.04 4.47 -11.90
CA GLN A 56 4.91 3.36 -12.82
C GLN A 56 6.29 2.82 -13.20
N LEU A 57 7.24 3.70 -13.51
CA LEU A 57 8.60 3.30 -13.82
C LEU A 57 9.25 2.56 -12.64
N LEU A 58 9.06 3.08 -11.42
CA LEU A 58 9.61 2.43 -10.22
C LEU A 58 9.03 1.04 -9.99
N THR A 59 7.71 0.85 -10.20
CA THR A 59 7.09 -0.48 -10.11
C THR A 59 7.59 -1.43 -11.19
N MET A 60 7.93 -0.96 -12.39
CA MET A 60 8.51 -1.79 -13.44
C MET A 60 9.93 -2.26 -13.09
N ILE A 61 10.77 -1.36 -12.57
CA ILE A 61 12.12 -1.69 -12.12
C ILE A 61 12.07 -2.77 -11.03
N LEU A 62 11.20 -2.60 -10.03
CA LEU A 62 11.05 -3.58 -8.96
C LEU A 62 10.50 -4.92 -9.44
N ASP A 63 9.62 -4.95 -10.45
CA ASP A 63 9.09 -6.17 -11.05
C ASP A 63 10.16 -6.99 -11.80
N GLU A 64 11.14 -6.31 -12.38
CA GLU A 64 12.28 -6.96 -13.04
C GLU A 64 13.26 -7.58 -12.03
N GLU A 65 13.41 -6.97 -10.84
CA GLU A 65 14.39 -7.41 -9.83
C GLU A 65 13.82 -8.38 -8.82
N TYR A 66 12.53 -8.28 -8.49
CA TYR A 66 11.89 -9.06 -7.44
C TYR A 66 10.72 -9.86 -7.99
N SER A 67 10.68 -11.15 -7.70
CA SER A 67 9.57 -12.01 -8.07
C SER A 67 8.47 -12.00 -7.00
N GLY A 68 7.19 -12.02 -7.43
CA GLY A 68 6.04 -12.09 -6.54
C GLY A 68 5.61 -10.74 -5.97
N HIS A 69 4.79 -10.78 -4.92
CA HIS A 69 4.26 -9.54 -4.34
C HIS A 69 5.38 -8.70 -3.73
N THR A 70 5.48 -7.47 -4.19
CA THR A 70 6.54 -6.54 -3.79
C THR A 70 5.96 -5.19 -3.38
N LEU A 71 6.48 -4.63 -2.30
CA LEU A 71 6.21 -3.28 -1.81
C LEU A 71 7.52 -2.48 -1.76
N GLY A 72 7.67 -1.52 -2.63
CA GLY A 72 8.75 -0.53 -2.57
C GLY A 72 8.37 0.61 -1.62
N ILE A 73 9.29 1.01 -0.73
CA ILE A 73 9.13 2.18 0.13
C ILE A 73 10.27 3.15 -0.15
N THR A 74 9.92 4.37 -0.59
CA THR A 74 10.87 5.41 -1.00
C THR A 74 10.63 6.72 -0.26
N ASP A 75 11.66 7.54 -0.13
CA ASP A 75 11.60 8.93 0.34
C ASP A 75 11.40 9.93 -0.82
N ALA A 76 11.57 9.49 -2.05
CA ALA A 76 11.28 10.32 -3.22
C ALA A 76 9.78 10.64 -3.35
N ASP A 77 9.45 11.82 -3.88
CA ASP A 77 8.07 12.15 -4.24
C ASP A 77 7.63 11.30 -5.44
N LEU A 78 6.54 10.54 -5.27
CA LEU A 78 6.00 9.72 -6.36
C LEU A 78 5.17 10.58 -7.30
N LYS A 79 5.47 10.52 -8.59
CA LYS A 79 4.76 11.21 -9.66
C LYS A 79 3.93 10.22 -10.48
N THR A 80 2.91 10.75 -11.15
CA THR A 80 2.12 10.04 -12.15
C THR A 80 2.07 10.85 -13.43
N GLU A 81 1.63 10.26 -14.53
CA GLU A 81 1.40 10.96 -15.80
C GLU A 81 0.12 11.82 -15.81
N ASP A 82 -0.53 12.03 -14.65
CA ASP A 82 -1.72 12.86 -14.59
C ASP A 82 -1.36 14.32 -14.92
N GLU A 83 -2.09 14.94 -15.86
CA GLU A 83 -1.86 16.31 -16.32
C GLU A 83 -2.27 17.36 -15.27
N ASP A 84 -3.08 16.98 -14.27
CA ASP A 84 -3.41 17.84 -13.14
C ASP A 84 -2.25 17.86 -12.14
N GLU A 85 -1.53 18.98 -12.02
CA GLU A 85 -0.40 19.15 -11.09
C GLU A 85 -0.74 18.74 -9.64
N PHE A 86 -2.00 18.84 -9.26
CA PHE A 86 -2.47 18.42 -7.94
C PHE A 86 -2.42 16.91 -7.76
N TYR A 87 -2.64 16.15 -8.82
CA TYR A 87 -2.59 14.69 -8.84
C TYR A 87 -1.26 14.10 -9.32
N ASN A 88 -0.36 14.94 -9.79
CA ASN A 88 0.98 14.52 -10.22
C ASN A 88 1.83 13.90 -9.11
N SER A 89 1.41 14.03 -7.86
CA SER A 89 2.12 13.49 -6.73
C SER A 89 1.17 12.64 -5.87
N ILE A 90 1.55 11.40 -5.62
CA ILE A 90 0.74 10.40 -4.91
C ILE A 90 1.47 9.87 -3.68
N LEU A 91 0.70 9.36 -2.70
CA LEU A 91 1.28 8.74 -1.49
C LEU A 91 1.74 7.31 -1.76
N GLY A 92 1.12 6.64 -2.69
CA GLY A 92 1.44 5.29 -3.11
C GLY A 92 0.75 4.96 -4.42
N GLY A 93 1.14 3.86 -5.03
CA GLY A 93 0.55 3.39 -6.26
C GLY A 93 0.90 1.95 -6.58
N LYS A 94 0.02 1.31 -7.32
CA LYS A 94 0.19 -0.04 -7.82
C LYS A 94 0.17 -0.06 -9.34
N ASN A 95 1.07 -0.82 -9.93
CA ASN A 95 1.00 -1.11 -11.36
C ASN A 95 -0.05 -2.21 -11.63
N PRO A 96 -1.09 -1.94 -12.43
CA PRO A 96 -2.13 -2.94 -12.71
C PRO A 96 -1.63 -4.17 -13.50
N LYS A 97 -0.42 -4.11 -14.05
CA LYS A 97 0.15 -5.18 -14.89
C LYS A 97 0.96 -6.21 -14.09
N ASN A 98 1.39 -5.87 -12.88
CA ASN A 98 2.22 -6.73 -12.02
C ASN A 98 1.74 -6.71 -10.57
N ASP A 99 2.42 -7.44 -9.68
CA ASP A 99 2.09 -7.52 -8.26
C ASP A 99 3.04 -6.65 -7.42
N VAL A 100 3.38 -5.46 -7.95
CA VAL A 100 4.27 -4.49 -7.32
C VAL A 100 3.52 -3.22 -6.98
N ALA A 101 3.69 -2.77 -5.75
CA ALA A 101 3.22 -1.48 -5.26
C ALA A 101 4.38 -0.65 -4.71
N VAL A 102 4.22 0.65 -4.68
CA VAL A 102 5.20 1.58 -4.12
C VAL A 102 4.52 2.58 -3.20
N VAL A 103 5.24 3.01 -2.17
CA VAL A 103 4.79 4.01 -1.18
C VAL A 103 5.87 5.06 -1.03
N SER A 104 5.47 6.33 -1.05
CA SER A 104 6.32 7.47 -0.71
C SER A 104 6.13 7.89 0.74
N THR A 105 7.22 8.09 1.44
CA THR A 105 7.21 8.68 2.79
C THR A 105 7.28 10.19 2.79
N ASN A 106 7.58 10.80 1.65
CA ASN A 106 7.83 12.24 1.49
C ASN A 106 6.75 13.12 2.14
N LYS A 107 5.46 12.79 1.93
CA LYS A 107 4.32 13.57 2.44
C LYS A 107 3.71 13.02 3.73
N LEU A 108 4.22 11.90 4.24
CA LEU A 108 3.74 11.26 5.46
C LEU A 108 4.45 11.78 6.72
N THR A 109 5.60 12.42 6.52
CA THR A 109 6.41 13.00 7.59
C THR A 109 5.64 14.11 8.30
N PRO A 110 5.54 14.10 9.65
CA PRO A 110 5.07 15.23 10.42
C PRO A 110 5.91 16.49 10.13
N GLU A 111 5.38 17.67 10.47
CA GLU A 111 6.10 18.95 10.26
C GLU A 111 7.49 18.97 10.92
N LYS A 112 7.63 18.25 12.02
CA LYS A 112 8.90 17.98 12.70
C LYS A 112 8.90 16.55 13.21
N ILE A 113 10.07 15.94 13.26
CA ILE A 113 10.31 14.69 13.98
C ILE A 113 11.34 15.02 15.06
N ASP A 114 10.88 15.55 16.18
CA ASP A 114 11.73 15.90 17.33
C ASP A 114 11.40 15.07 18.59
N SER A 115 10.51 14.09 18.44
CA SER A 115 10.11 13.16 19.50
C SER A 115 9.84 11.75 18.98
N ASP A 116 9.98 10.76 19.86
CA ASP A 116 9.61 9.36 19.54
C ASP A 116 8.14 9.25 19.10
N ARG A 117 7.24 10.07 19.65
CA ARG A 117 5.83 10.09 19.28
C ARG A 117 5.61 10.49 17.82
N GLU A 118 6.32 11.49 17.34
CA GLU A 118 6.23 11.96 15.96
C GLU A 118 6.84 10.94 14.99
N TYR A 119 7.92 10.30 15.43
CA TYR A 119 8.51 9.21 14.68
C TYR A 119 7.57 7.99 14.61
N ASP A 120 6.93 7.61 15.70
CA ASP A 120 5.94 6.53 15.69
C ASP A 120 4.72 6.88 14.82
N LEU A 121 4.28 8.16 14.82
CA LEU A 121 3.22 8.63 13.91
C LEU A 121 3.63 8.53 12.45
N PHE A 122 4.87 8.88 12.11
CA PHE A 122 5.41 8.71 10.77
C PHE A 122 5.40 7.24 10.31
N ILE A 123 5.86 6.34 11.17
CA ILE A 123 5.85 4.89 10.89
C ILE A 123 4.42 4.37 10.74
N GLU A 124 3.50 4.80 11.61
CA GLU A 124 2.09 4.41 11.54
C GLU A 124 1.42 4.87 10.23
N ARG A 125 1.67 6.10 9.80
CA ARG A 125 1.18 6.62 8.51
C ARG A 125 1.72 5.81 7.34
N THR A 126 3.02 5.52 7.35
CA THR A 126 3.66 4.70 6.31
C THR A 126 3.05 3.30 6.28
N LEU A 127 2.82 2.68 7.44
CA LEU A 127 2.13 1.39 7.53
C LEU A 127 0.73 1.45 6.93
N LYS A 128 -0.08 2.46 7.26
CA LYS A 128 -1.45 2.59 6.78
C LYS A 128 -1.55 2.78 5.26
N VAL A 129 -0.63 3.55 4.67
CA VAL A 129 -0.53 3.65 3.21
C VAL A 129 -0.05 2.32 2.62
N SER A 130 0.93 1.68 3.24
CA SER A 130 1.41 0.36 2.80
C SER A 130 0.33 -0.71 2.83
N LEU A 131 -0.55 -0.73 3.84
CA LEU A 131 -1.69 -1.64 3.90
C LEU A 131 -2.67 -1.43 2.75
N HIS A 132 -2.90 -0.18 2.36
CA HIS A 132 -3.74 0.18 1.21
C HIS A 132 -3.12 -0.35 -0.10
N GLU A 133 -1.85 -0.06 -0.35
CA GLU A 133 -1.17 -0.46 -1.59
C GLU A 133 -0.96 -1.98 -1.67
N VAL A 134 -0.63 -2.63 -0.57
CA VAL A 134 -0.57 -4.11 -0.49
C VAL A 134 -1.96 -4.71 -0.71
N GLY A 135 -3.02 -4.08 -0.21
CA GLY A 135 -4.40 -4.48 -0.51
C GLY A 135 -4.66 -4.53 -2.01
N HIS A 136 -4.20 -3.53 -2.76
CA HIS A 136 -4.29 -3.51 -4.21
C HIS A 136 -3.46 -4.63 -4.87
N ASN A 137 -2.29 -4.98 -4.34
CA ASN A 137 -1.51 -6.12 -4.84
C ASN A 137 -2.29 -7.43 -4.74
N PHE A 138 -3.17 -7.55 -3.74
CA PHE A 138 -4.06 -8.71 -3.56
C PHE A 138 -5.44 -8.53 -4.19
N GLY A 139 -5.59 -7.55 -5.08
CA GLY A 139 -6.80 -7.35 -5.89
C GLY A 139 -7.92 -6.59 -5.20
N LEU A 140 -7.73 -6.07 -3.98
CA LEU A 140 -8.71 -5.18 -3.37
C LEU A 140 -8.84 -3.88 -4.17
N THR A 141 -10.03 -3.35 -4.23
CA THR A 141 -10.35 -2.06 -4.84
C THR A 141 -10.66 -1.02 -3.78
N ASP A 142 -10.55 0.25 -4.15
CA ASP A 142 -10.98 1.34 -3.30
C ASP A 142 -12.46 1.26 -2.95
N HIS A 143 -12.79 1.57 -1.71
CA HIS A 143 -14.18 1.81 -1.34
C HIS A 143 -14.65 3.16 -1.89
N ALA A 144 -15.84 3.17 -2.48
CA ALA A 144 -16.47 4.38 -2.99
C ALA A 144 -16.82 5.40 -1.88
N SER A 145 -16.88 4.95 -0.63
CA SER A 145 -17.19 5.76 0.55
C SER A 145 -16.30 5.40 1.73
N TYR A 146 -16.35 6.20 2.78
CA TYR A 146 -15.69 5.86 4.05
C TYR A 146 -16.31 4.60 4.66
N GLN A 147 -15.54 3.52 4.64
CA GLN A 147 -15.99 2.23 5.17
C GLN A 147 -15.51 2.06 6.60
N PRO A 148 -16.38 2.14 7.61
CA PRO A 148 -15.97 1.98 9.00
C PRO A 148 -15.59 0.53 9.31
N VAL A 149 -14.63 0.38 10.22
CA VAL A 149 -14.27 -0.88 10.85
C VAL A 149 -14.41 -0.75 12.38
N GLN A 150 -14.13 -1.83 13.09
CA GLN A 150 -14.21 -1.83 14.55
C GLN A 150 -13.38 -0.66 15.16
N GLY A 151 -13.95 -0.02 16.19
CA GLY A 151 -13.30 1.10 16.89
C GLY A 151 -13.50 2.47 16.23
N GLY A 152 -14.39 2.61 15.24
CA GLY A 152 -14.69 3.87 14.57
C GLY A 152 -13.59 4.34 13.58
N LEU A 153 -12.62 3.48 13.30
CA LEU A 153 -11.61 3.72 12.28
C LEU A 153 -12.14 3.35 10.89
N LEU A 154 -11.41 3.76 9.85
CA LEU A 154 -11.74 3.44 8.46
C LEU A 154 -11.00 2.16 8.02
N CYS A 155 -11.62 1.40 7.12
CA CYS A 155 -10.94 0.31 6.42
C CYS A 155 -9.68 0.85 5.68
N PRO A 156 -8.57 0.11 5.64
CA PRO A 156 -7.40 0.52 4.85
C PRO A 156 -7.72 0.87 3.40
N MET A 157 -8.71 0.23 2.77
CA MET A 157 -9.14 0.51 1.40
C MET A 157 -10.08 1.72 1.26
N SER A 158 -10.38 2.45 2.34
CA SER A 158 -11.17 3.68 2.24
C SER A 158 -10.38 4.77 1.52
N ARG A 159 -10.96 5.28 0.42
CA ARG A 159 -10.43 6.40 -0.33
C ARG A 159 -11.18 7.67 0.07
N GLY A 160 -10.46 8.74 0.31
CA GLY A 160 -11.04 10.05 0.55
C GLY A 160 -11.01 10.93 -0.69
N GLU A 161 -11.77 12.03 -0.64
CA GLU A 161 -11.72 13.07 -1.65
C GLU A 161 -10.48 13.94 -1.45
N PHE A 162 -9.46 13.72 -2.25
CA PHE A 162 -8.19 14.42 -2.16
C PHE A 162 -8.34 15.94 -2.37
N ASN A 163 -9.14 16.34 -3.35
CA ASN A 163 -9.39 17.75 -3.68
C ASN A 163 -9.95 18.57 -2.53
N LYS A 164 -10.68 17.92 -1.62
CA LYS A 164 -11.32 18.60 -0.49
C LYS A 164 -10.35 19.02 0.60
N PHE A 165 -9.25 18.31 0.75
CA PHE A 165 -8.38 18.45 1.92
C PHE A 165 -6.95 18.91 1.60
N GLY A 166 -6.49 18.79 0.35
CA GLY A 166 -5.08 18.88 0.02
C GLY A 166 -4.25 17.76 0.68
N TYR A 167 -2.96 17.67 0.40
CA TYR A 167 -2.11 16.58 0.93
C TYR A 167 -2.10 16.48 2.44
N ARG A 168 -1.85 17.58 3.14
CA ARG A 168 -1.78 17.59 4.63
C ARG A 168 -3.12 17.23 5.26
N GLY A 169 -4.21 17.75 4.72
CA GLY A 169 -5.55 17.44 5.18
C GLY A 169 -5.93 16.00 4.89
N TYR A 170 -5.59 15.47 3.71
CA TYR A 170 -5.82 14.08 3.35
C TYR A 170 -5.09 13.13 4.32
N VAL A 171 -3.81 13.38 4.60
CA VAL A 171 -3.06 12.57 5.56
C VAL A 171 -3.71 12.60 6.94
N LYS A 172 -4.08 13.78 7.44
CA LYS A 172 -4.73 13.95 8.76
C LYS A 172 -6.11 13.30 8.85
N VAL A 173 -6.92 13.39 7.80
CA VAL A 173 -8.31 12.91 7.85
C VAL A 173 -8.42 11.47 7.40
N ILE A 174 -7.77 11.11 6.30
CA ILE A 174 -7.91 9.80 5.69
C ILE A 174 -6.86 8.82 6.20
N VAL A 175 -5.58 9.15 6.06
CA VAL A 175 -4.50 8.23 6.46
C VAL A 175 -4.54 8.01 7.98
N ASP A 176 -4.59 9.08 8.78
CA ASP A 176 -4.66 8.96 10.23
C ASP A 176 -5.97 8.28 10.69
N GLY A 177 -7.07 8.48 9.96
CA GLY A 177 -8.37 7.85 10.22
C GLY A 177 -8.45 6.36 9.86
N ARG A 178 -7.58 5.84 8.98
CA ARG A 178 -7.56 4.40 8.64
C ARG A 178 -7.12 3.57 9.84
N GLY A 179 -7.75 2.39 9.99
CA GLY A 179 -7.30 1.34 10.89
C GLY A 179 -6.29 0.40 10.23
N ARG A 180 -5.90 -0.64 10.94
CA ARG A 180 -5.08 -1.75 10.41
C ARG A 180 -5.92 -2.96 10.00
N ASN A 181 -7.19 -3.01 10.40
CA ASN A 181 -8.11 -4.09 10.10
C ASN A 181 -8.93 -3.78 8.85
N PHE A 182 -9.01 -4.73 7.96
CA PHE A 182 -9.90 -4.65 6.79
C PHE A 182 -11.35 -4.90 7.20
N CYS A 183 -12.30 -4.29 6.48
CA CYS A 183 -13.72 -4.56 6.66
C CYS A 183 -14.10 -5.98 6.17
N ASP A 184 -15.28 -6.45 6.56
CA ASP A 184 -15.76 -7.80 6.24
C ASP A 184 -15.80 -8.07 4.73
N GLU A 185 -16.13 -7.05 3.92
CA GLU A 185 -16.15 -7.15 2.46
C GLU A 185 -14.75 -7.45 1.91
N CYS A 186 -13.74 -6.68 2.34
CA CYS A 186 -12.35 -6.91 1.95
C CYS A 186 -11.84 -8.28 2.41
N VAL A 187 -12.14 -8.67 3.66
CA VAL A 187 -11.74 -9.99 4.19
C VAL A 187 -12.41 -11.12 3.40
N HIS A 188 -13.69 -10.98 3.08
CA HIS A 188 -14.41 -11.96 2.26
C HIS A 188 -13.80 -12.07 0.86
N PHE A 189 -13.49 -10.95 0.22
CA PHE A 189 -12.82 -10.92 -1.08
C PHE A 189 -11.47 -11.65 -1.02
N LEU A 190 -10.61 -11.30 -0.07
CA LEU A 190 -9.29 -11.90 0.09
C LEU A 190 -9.40 -13.43 0.29
N ARG A 191 -10.32 -13.90 1.11
CA ARG A 191 -10.57 -15.35 1.31
C ARG A 191 -10.97 -16.03 0.01
N SER A 192 -11.86 -15.42 -0.76
CA SER A 192 -12.32 -15.94 -2.05
C SER A 192 -11.20 -15.97 -3.09
N PHE A 193 -10.39 -14.91 -3.14
CA PHE A 193 -9.22 -14.80 -3.99
C PHE A 193 -8.21 -15.91 -3.71
N TYR A 194 -7.84 -16.11 -2.43
CA TYR A 194 -6.89 -17.16 -2.05
C TYR A 194 -7.45 -18.57 -2.26
N ALA A 195 -8.74 -18.78 -2.02
CA ALA A 195 -9.39 -20.07 -2.28
C ALA A 195 -9.42 -20.43 -3.77
N SER A 196 -9.47 -19.45 -4.66
CA SER A 196 -9.49 -19.66 -6.10
C SER A 196 -8.17 -20.17 -6.66
N GLY A 197 -7.04 -19.90 -6.00
CA GLY A 197 -5.68 -20.19 -6.48
C GLY A 197 -5.31 -19.45 -7.78
N GLN A 198 -6.04 -18.39 -8.13
CA GLN A 198 -5.84 -17.59 -9.32
C GLN A 198 -4.88 -16.42 -9.04
N SER A 199 -4.26 -15.88 -10.09
CA SER A 199 -3.59 -14.57 -9.98
C SER A 199 -4.63 -13.47 -9.82
N ALA A 200 -4.27 -12.36 -9.15
CA ALA A 200 -5.16 -11.23 -8.92
C ALA A 200 -5.81 -10.74 -10.23
N LYS A 201 -5.03 -10.65 -11.30
CA LYS A 201 -5.49 -10.24 -12.63
C LYS A 201 -6.57 -11.16 -13.20
N LYS A 202 -6.42 -12.48 -13.05
CA LYS A 202 -7.38 -13.45 -13.56
C LYS A 202 -8.65 -13.44 -12.72
N PHE A 203 -8.50 -13.41 -11.39
CA PHE A 203 -9.63 -13.38 -10.46
C PHE A 203 -10.52 -12.14 -10.66
N MET A 204 -9.91 -10.96 -10.81
CA MET A 204 -10.63 -9.70 -11.08
C MET A 204 -11.37 -9.75 -12.42
N LYS A 205 -10.75 -10.31 -13.47
CA LYS A 205 -11.40 -10.43 -14.77
C LYS A 205 -12.64 -11.33 -14.69
N ASP A 206 -12.54 -12.45 -13.99
CA ASP A 206 -13.64 -13.40 -13.86
C ASP A 206 -14.78 -12.84 -12.95
N ALA A 207 -14.43 -12.05 -11.93
CA ALA A 207 -15.40 -11.41 -11.02
C ALA A 207 -16.19 -10.25 -11.68
N LEU A 208 -15.63 -9.63 -12.72
CA LEU A 208 -16.27 -8.51 -13.44
C LEU A 208 -17.13 -8.95 -14.63
N VAL A 209 -17.14 -10.25 -14.98
CA VAL A 209 -18.07 -10.77 -15.99
C VAL A 209 -19.46 -10.90 -15.36
N PRO A 210 -20.48 -10.12 -15.81
CA PRO A 210 -21.85 -10.30 -15.32
C PRO A 210 -22.30 -11.74 -15.59
N SER A 211 -22.83 -12.41 -14.57
CA SER A 211 -23.47 -13.70 -14.74
C SER A 211 -24.67 -13.49 -15.69
N THR A 212 -24.51 -13.86 -16.94
CA THR A 212 -25.62 -13.96 -17.89
C THR A 212 -26.45 -15.18 -17.49
N HIS A 213 -27.46 -14.96 -16.68
CA HIS A 213 -28.59 -15.87 -16.48
C HIS A 213 -29.87 -15.13 -16.72
#